data_0b667dbd16e57d0c63b400ff485b2566
#
_entry.id   0b667dbd16e57d0c63b400ff485b2566
#
_cell.length_a   1.000
_cell.length_b   1.000
_cell.length_c   1.000
_cell.angle_alpha   90.00
_cell.angle_beta   90.00
_cell.angle_gamma   90.00
#
_symmetry.space_group_name_H-M   'P 1'
#
loop_
_entity.id
_entity.type
_entity.pdbx_description
1 polymer ?
#
loop_
_entity_poly.entity_id
_entity_poly.type
_entity_poly.pdbx_seq_one_letter_code
_entity_poly.pdbx_strand_id
1 'polypeptide(L)'
;MKKYPINKEFYPQANFYNPIRSARLAGWVGSMFKPPKKLFKDSEMKVSRIKAKSYDGGEFEILLFEPYGLSEPAPFLVYYHGGGFIFGAGDYNYKIAKEYALSLG
;
A
#
# COMPACT_ATOMS: atom_id res chain seq x y z
N MET A 1 4.10 -22.28 21.47
CA MET A 1 3.55 -21.88 20.15
C MET A 1 3.75 -23.06 19.20
N LYS A 2 2.69 -23.61 18.59
CA LYS A 2 2.84 -24.68 17.59
C LYS A 2 3.55 -24.09 16.36
N LYS A 3 4.72 -24.64 16.03
CA LYS A 3 5.39 -24.30 14.76
C LYS A 3 4.66 -25.03 13.64
N TYR A 4 4.07 -24.28 12.72
CA TYR A 4 3.53 -24.87 11.49
C TYR A 4 4.68 -25.30 10.58
N PRO A 5 4.55 -26.43 9.87
CA PRO A 5 5.54 -26.84 8.87
C PRO A 5 5.52 -25.84 7.73
N ILE A 6 6.61 -25.12 7.55
CA ILE A 6 6.79 -24.14 6.46
C ILE A 6 7.82 -24.73 5.50
N ASN A 7 7.60 -24.56 4.19
CA ASN A 7 8.58 -24.94 3.19
C ASN A 7 9.89 -24.19 3.45
N LYS A 8 11.01 -24.88 3.33
CA LYS A 8 12.37 -24.36 3.60
C LYS A 8 12.71 -23.12 2.77
N GLU A 9 12.14 -22.98 1.57
CA GLU A 9 12.30 -21.82 0.71
C GLU A 9 11.81 -20.50 1.33
N PHE A 10 10.86 -20.61 2.28
CA PHE A 10 10.31 -19.43 2.99
C PHE A 10 10.94 -19.19 4.36
N TYR A 11 11.97 -19.96 4.76
CA TYR A 11 12.61 -19.79 6.08
C TYR A 11 13.20 -18.39 6.31
N PRO A 12 13.81 -17.71 5.33
CA PRO A 12 14.29 -16.35 5.54
C PRO A 12 13.17 -15.39 5.94
N GLN A 13 11.98 -15.52 5.34
CA GLN A 13 10.82 -14.70 5.62
C GLN A 13 10.09 -15.16 6.90
N ALA A 14 10.03 -16.47 7.15
CA ALA A 14 9.39 -17.05 8.33
C ALA A 14 10.12 -16.76 9.64
N ASN A 15 11.42 -16.49 9.56
CA ASN A 15 12.23 -16.10 10.70
C ASN A 15 12.18 -14.60 11.01
N PHE A 16 11.42 -13.83 10.24
CA PHE A 16 11.23 -12.41 10.53
C PHE A 16 10.52 -12.25 11.88
N TYR A 17 11.28 -11.80 12.86
CA TYR A 17 10.76 -11.53 14.20
C TYR A 17 10.03 -10.18 14.19
N ASN A 18 8.73 -10.21 14.42
CA ASN A 18 7.98 -8.98 14.65
C ASN A 18 8.02 -8.62 16.15
N PRO A 19 8.76 -7.60 16.56
CA PRO A 19 8.86 -7.19 17.96
C PRO A 19 7.57 -6.55 18.48
N ILE A 20 6.65 -6.15 17.61
CA ILE A 20 5.42 -5.45 17.97
C ILE A 20 4.35 -6.49 18.33
N ARG A 21 4.17 -6.77 19.62
CA ARG A 21 3.15 -7.71 20.11
C ARG A 21 1.78 -7.09 20.37
N SER A 22 1.70 -5.77 20.45
CA SER A 22 0.46 -5.05 20.71
C SER A 22 -0.13 -4.48 19.42
N ALA A 23 -1.37 -4.84 19.10
CA ALA A 23 -2.08 -4.29 17.94
C ALA A 23 -2.27 -2.76 18.03
N ARG A 24 -2.44 -2.23 19.25
CA ARG A 24 -2.52 -0.76 19.47
C ARG A 24 -1.21 -0.07 19.14
N LEU A 25 -0.08 -0.63 19.58
CA LEU A 25 1.24 -0.08 19.28
C LEU A 25 1.54 -0.20 17.78
N ALA A 26 1.20 -1.35 17.17
CA ALA A 26 1.35 -1.55 15.73
C ALA A 26 0.54 -0.54 14.91
N GLY A 27 -0.72 -0.28 15.30
CA GLY A 27 -1.57 0.71 14.65
C GLY A 27 -1.02 2.14 14.81
N TRP A 28 -0.52 2.50 15.99
CA TRP A 28 0.12 3.79 16.23
C TRP A 28 1.38 3.97 15.38
N VAL A 29 2.26 2.98 15.36
CA VAL A 29 3.45 2.97 14.50
C VAL A 29 3.04 3.01 13.03
N GLY A 30 2.05 2.20 12.62
CA GLY A 30 1.52 2.18 11.25
C GLY A 30 0.99 3.54 10.79
N SER A 31 0.32 4.29 11.66
CA SER A 31 -0.19 5.63 11.35
C SER A 31 0.90 6.69 11.09
N MET A 32 2.13 6.41 11.50
CA MET A 32 3.28 7.29 11.24
C MET A 32 3.82 7.13 9.81
N PHE A 33 3.51 6.03 9.12
CA PHE A 33 3.92 5.80 7.74
C PHE A 33 3.02 6.58 6.78
N LYS A 34 3.48 7.77 6.41
CA LYS A 34 2.83 8.60 5.38
C LYS A 34 3.49 8.36 4.04
N PRO A 35 2.74 8.51 2.93
CA PRO A 35 3.34 8.46 1.60
C PRO A 35 4.50 9.43 1.48
N PRO A 36 5.66 9.00 0.98
CA PRO A 36 6.83 9.87 0.88
C PRO A 36 6.57 11.01 -0.12
N LYS A 37 7.08 12.20 0.18
CA LYS A 37 6.88 13.38 -0.69
C LYS A 37 7.37 13.17 -2.11
N LYS A 38 8.41 12.34 -2.31
CA LYS A 38 8.94 11.97 -3.64
C LYS A 38 7.89 11.28 -4.52
N LEU A 39 6.92 10.57 -3.93
CA LEU A 39 5.87 9.91 -4.67
C LEU A 39 4.99 10.89 -5.49
N PHE A 40 4.78 12.09 -4.96
CA PHE A 40 4.00 13.15 -5.61
C PHE A 40 4.80 14.00 -6.61
N LYS A 41 6.07 13.65 -6.81
CA LYS A 41 6.98 14.30 -7.77
C LYS A 41 7.53 13.27 -8.76
N ASP A 42 6.75 12.26 -9.09
CA ASP A 42 7.14 11.23 -10.04
C ASP A 42 7.22 11.82 -11.46
N SER A 43 8.22 11.39 -12.24
CA SER A 43 8.43 11.88 -13.59
C SER A 43 7.60 11.16 -14.65
N GLU A 44 7.04 9.99 -14.32
CA GLU A 44 6.31 9.14 -15.25
C GLU A 44 4.81 9.19 -15.04
N MET A 45 4.37 9.71 -13.88
CA MET A 45 2.95 9.77 -13.54
C MET A 45 2.62 10.88 -12.56
N LYS A 46 1.37 11.29 -12.59
CA LYS A 46 0.77 12.16 -11.58
C LYS A 46 0.22 11.29 -10.45
N VAL A 47 0.62 11.57 -9.22
CA VAL A 47 0.05 10.93 -8.02
C VAL A 47 -0.75 11.96 -7.24
N SER A 48 -2.03 11.68 -7.04
CA SER A 48 -2.98 12.57 -6.37
C SER A 48 -3.59 11.91 -5.14
N ARG A 49 -4.02 12.73 -4.18
CA ARG A 49 -4.78 12.28 -3.00
C ARG A 49 -6.24 12.65 -3.19
N ILE A 50 -7.11 11.67 -3.00
CA ILE A 50 -8.56 11.85 -3.05
C ILE A 50 -9.12 11.45 -1.71
N LYS A 51 -9.94 12.29 -1.11
CA LYS A 51 -10.72 11.94 0.08
C LYS A 51 -12.02 11.32 -0.35
N ALA A 52 -12.34 10.17 0.19
CA ALA A 52 -13.60 9.48 -0.01
C ALA A 52 -14.31 9.29 1.32
N LYS A 53 -15.64 9.29 1.29
CA LYS A 53 -16.47 9.03 2.47
C LYS A 53 -16.77 7.56 2.58
N SER A 54 -16.64 7.02 3.79
CA SER A 54 -17.10 5.69 4.14
C SER A 54 -18.60 5.68 4.39
N TYR A 55 -19.22 4.50 4.34
CA TYR A 55 -20.65 4.31 4.63
C TYR A 55 -21.05 4.73 6.05
N ASP A 56 -20.13 4.69 7.00
CA ASP A 56 -20.31 5.10 8.39
C ASP A 56 -20.10 6.61 8.63
N GLY A 57 -19.84 7.38 7.56
CA GLY A 57 -19.59 8.81 7.60
C GLY A 57 -18.12 9.18 7.86
N GLY A 58 -17.24 8.20 8.09
CA GLY A 58 -15.80 8.42 8.17
C GLY A 58 -15.20 8.84 6.82
N GLU A 59 -14.02 9.44 6.85
CA GLU A 59 -13.25 9.76 5.65
C GLU A 59 -12.00 8.87 5.58
N PHE A 60 -11.63 8.48 4.35
CA PHE A 60 -10.37 7.81 4.07
C PHE A 60 -9.70 8.39 2.84
N GLU A 61 -8.40 8.19 2.74
CA GLU A 61 -7.59 8.70 1.65
C GLU A 61 -7.33 7.60 0.62
N ILE A 62 -7.50 7.95 -0.65
CA ILE A 62 -7.16 7.14 -1.81
C ILE A 62 -6.00 7.82 -2.52
N LEU A 63 -4.98 7.06 -2.91
CA LEU A 63 -3.94 7.52 -3.82
C LEU A 63 -4.29 7.11 -5.24
N LEU A 64 -4.40 8.08 -6.12
CA LEU A 64 -4.64 7.88 -7.55
C LEU A 64 -3.32 8.02 -8.30
N PHE A 65 -2.97 6.99 -9.07
CA PHE A 65 -1.78 6.92 -9.89
C PHE A 65 -2.19 7.05 -11.36
N GLU A 66 -1.83 8.15 -12.00
CA GLU A 66 -2.21 8.50 -13.39
C GLU A 66 -0.95 8.63 -14.24
N PRO A 67 -0.58 7.62 -15.06
CA PRO A 67 0.53 7.75 -16.00
C PRO A 67 0.35 8.95 -16.94
N TYR A 68 1.43 9.65 -17.26
CA TYR A 68 1.39 10.71 -18.25
C TYR A 68 1.17 10.13 -19.66
N GLY A 69 0.37 10.81 -20.46
CA GLY A 69 0.08 10.37 -21.82
C GLY A 69 -0.99 9.27 -21.93
N LEU A 70 -1.74 9.03 -20.87
CA LEU A 70 -2.86 8.10 -20.87
C LEU A 70 -3.91 8.57 -21.89
N SER A 71 -4.34 7.65 -22.77
CA SER A 71 -5.46 7.90 -23.68
C SER A 71 -6.78 7.60 -22.97
N GLU A 72 -7.76 8.48 -23.15
CA GLU A 72 -9.09 8.26 -22.58
C GLU A 72 -10.03 7.58 -23.59
N PRO A 73 -10.91 6.67 -23.15
CA PRO A 73 -11.07 6.18 -21.77
C PRO A 73 -9.98 5.16 -21.37
N ALA A 74 -9.42 5.30 -20.18
CA ALA A 74 -8.41 4.42 -19.65
C ALA A 74 -9.00 3.36 -18.71
N PRO A 75 -8.42 2.15 -18.64
CA PRO A 75 -8.83 1.15 -17.66
C PRO A 75 -8.52 1.63 -16.24
N PHE A 76 -9.33 1.18 -15.27
CA PHE A 76 -9.18 1.54 -13.87
C PHE A 76 -8.94 0.30 -13.02
N LEU A 77 -7.85 0.31 -12.24
CA LEU A 77 -7.51 -0.76 -11.30
C LEU A 77 -7.61 -0.27 -9.86
N VAL A 78 -8.36 -0.98 -9.03
CA VAL A 78 -8.40 -0.74 -7.59
C VAL A 78 -7.45 -1.70 -6.89
N TYR A 79 -6.43 -1.16 -6.22
CA TYR A 79 -5.44 -1.93 -5.49
C TYR A 79 -5.60 -1.77 -3.98
N TYR A 80 -5.88 -2.87 -3.30
CA TYR A 80 -5.93 -2.94 -1.84
C TYR A 80 -4.64 -3.53 -1.30
N HIS A 81 -3.89 -2.73 -0.56
CA HIS A 81 -2.65 -3.22 0.04
C HIS A 81 -2.91 -4.15 1.24
N GLY A 82 -2.01 -5.09 1.46
CA GLY A 82 -2.00 -5.91 2.68
C GLY A 82 -1.54 -5.11 3.90
N GLY A 83 -1.64 -5.70 5.08
CA GLY A 83 -1.18 -5.06 6.34
C GLY A 83 -2.03 -5.42 7.55
N GLY A 84 -2.96 -6.39 7.40
CA GLY A 84 -3.80 -6.91 8.49
C GLY A 84 -4.68 -5.84 9.14
N PHE A 85 -5.08 -4.81 8.41
CA PHE A 85 -5.84 -3.64 8.90
C PHE A 85 -5.12 -2.81 9.98
N ILE A 86 -3.83 -3.06 10.22
CA ILE A 86 -3.03 -2.40 11.25
C ILE A 86 -1.99 -1.47 10.62
N PHE A 87 -1.38 -1.92 9.51
CA PHE A 87 -0.33 -1.17 8.83
C PHE A 87 -0.87 -0.51 7.56
N GLY A 88 -0.49 0.75 7.37
CA GLY A 88 -0.74 1.47 6.12
C GLY A 88 0.14 0.96 4.96
N ALA A 89 -0.10 1.50 3.77
CA ALA A 89 0.72 1.22 2.60
C ALA A 89 2.16 1.71 2.82
N GLY A 90 3.15 0.87 2.51
CA GLY A 90 4.57 1.23 2.53
C GLY A 90 5.14 1.39 1.12
N ASP A 91 6.44 1.70 1.03
CA ASP A 91 7.17 1.93 -0.23
C ASP A 91 7.00 0.79 -1.24
N TYR A 92 6.94 -0.45 -0.77
CA TYR A 92 6.71 -1.62 -1.62
C TYR A 92 5.34 -1.58 -2.31
N ASN A 93 4.29 -1.21 -1.58
CA ASN A 93 2.94 -1.10 -2.13
C ASN A 93 2.84 0.01 -3.19
N TYR A 94 3.53 1.14 -2.98
CA TYR A 94 3.57 2.24 -3.94
C TYR A 94 4.29 1.84 -5.24
N LYS A 95 5.36 1.05 -5.14
CA LYS A 95 6.06 0.51 -6.31
C LYS A 95 5.16 -0.41 -7.12
N ILE A 96 4.47 -1.34 -6.47
CA ILE A 96 3.52 -2.24 -7.14
C ILE A 96 2.40 -1.45 -7.81
N ALA A 97 1.80 -0.48 -7.11
CA ALA A 97 0.74 0.36 -7.69
C ALA A 97 1.23 1.12 -8.94
N LYS A 98 2.46 1.65 -8.88
CA LYS A 98 3.10 2.31 -10.01
C LYS A 98 3.31 1.36 -11.20
N GLU A 99 3.84 0.16 -10.95
CA GLU A 99 4.08 -0.84 -11.99
C GLU A 99 2.77 -1.26 -12.68
N TYR A 100 1.69 -1.46 -11.92
CA TYR A 100 0.38 -1.74 -12.49
C TYR A 100 -0.15 -0.56 -13.32
N ALA A 101 -0.06 0.66 -12.81
CA ALA A 101 -0.51 1.83 -13.54
C ALA A 101 0.21 2.00 -14.88
N LEU A 102 1.54 1.83 -14.90
CA LEU A 102 2.35 1.91 -16.13
C LEU A 102 2.09 0.76 -17.11
N SER A 103 1.76 -0.43 -16.62
CA SER A 103 1.51 -1.59 -17.49
C SER A 103 0.11 -1.60 -18.09
N LEU A 104 -0.84 -0.89 -17.53
CA LEU A 104 -2.23 -0.78 -18.00
C LEU A 104 -2.47 0.46 -18.90
N GLY A 105 -1.61 1.44 -18.80
CA GLY A 105 -1.63 2.64 -19.65
C GLY A 105 -0.84 2.44 -20.89
#